data_6c8892afa74b005bfa50e96ce9ab72f2
#
_entry.id   6c8892afa74b005bfa50e96ce9ab72f2
#
_cell.length_a   1.000
_cell.length_b   1.000
_cell.length_c   1.000
_cell.angle_alpha   90.00
_cell.angle_beta   90.00
_cell.angle_gamma   90.00
#
_symmetry.space_group_name_H-M   'P 1'
#
loop_
_entity.id
_entity.type
_entity.pdbx_description
1 polymer ?
#
loop_
_entity_poly.entity_id
_entity_poly.type
_entity_poly.pdbx_seq_one_letter_code
_entity_poly.pdbx_strand_id
1 'polypeptide(L)'
;MKRTYLLLLLLFMYWMYASAQQVQTAQEPADSVKNVAYIDSLYRELPEVMITGERPVVKAEQGKLVYDVPRLVGSLPVDNAYDAVKNLPGVVSMNDALTLGGQPVTVVINGKVTTLSVEQLSNLLKSMPVSRIEKAEVMYSAPARYQVRGPMINLILTSGMGKEPSLQGELYTAYSQLHYESLAERASLLYSGRKFSADLLYSYSYSRERRETDKEALHTLADGSVHPMNMYDITTSRHNNHQIRLGMDYAFTDKHLLSLVYTTAFTDVKPYATVTGAQNSVTDSHSEGQLHNAKLDYQTPFGLKAGAEFTYYHAPGSQLLYSTLGEETLNFLSKDNQRINQWRFYAGQEHTLGADWGLNYGVAYTTALDNSYQMYFDPETETLLPDNNMQSRRREQTLNFYAGLSKSFGEKLSADVSLAAEQYHTDMWNEWSLYPVANLTYLPAPGHILQFSLSSDKEYPEYWSMQ
;
A
#
# COMPACT_ATOMS: atom_id res chain seq x y z
N MET A 1 -26.05 8.80 -25.35
CA MET A 1 -24.71 9.00 -24.82
C MET A 1 -23.74 7.81 -25.02
N LYS A 2 -24.15 6.53 -24.97
CA LYS A 2 -23.24 5.36 -25.16
C LYS A 2 -22.62 5.22 -26.58
N ARG A 3 -23.22 5.77 -27.61
CA ARG A 3 -22.70 5.67 -29.00
C ARG A 3 -21.63 6.70 -29.36
N THR A 4 -21.55 7.82 -28.65
CA THR A 4 -20.55 8.87 -28.86
C THR A 4 -19.19 8.53 -28.28
N TYR A 5 -19.14 7.80 -27.17
CA TYR A 5 -17.87 7.36 -26.55
C TYR A 5 -17.17 6.25 -27.37
N LEU A 6 -17.95 5.36 -28.01
CA LEU A 6 -17.39 4.32 -28.86
C LEU A 6 -16.73 4.89 -30.12
N LEU A 7 -17.31 5.95 -30.69
CA LEU A 7 -16.75 6.68 -31.84
C LEU A 7 -15.48 7.45 -31.50
N LEU A 8 -15.39 8.05 -30.31
CA LEU A 8 -14.19 8.71 -29.82
C LEU A 8 -13.04 7.72 -29.56
N LEU A 9 -13.37 6.55 -29.03
CA LEU A 9 -12.38 5.47 -28.80
C LEU A 9 -11.83 4.91 -30.12
N LEU A 10 -12.68 4.72 -31.11
CA LEU A 10 -12.29 4.27 -32.45
C LEU A 10 -11.46 5.31 -33.21
N LEU A 11 -11.77 6.60 -33.06
CA LEU A 11 -10.98 7.71 -33.62
C LEU A 11 -9.61 7.82 -32.96
N PHE A 12 -9.52 7.60 -31.65
CA PHE A 12 -8.26 7.59 -30.93
C PHE A 12 -7.37 6.39 -31.32
N MET A 13 -7.96 5.20 -31.51
CA MET A 13 -7.23 4.02 -32.00
C MET A 13 -6.77 4.21 -33.47
N TYR A 14 -7.57 4.85 -34.31
CA TYR A 14 -7.18 5.16 -35.69
C TYR A 14 -6.03 6.17 -35.76
N TRP A 15 -6.02 7.16 -34.87
CA TRP A 15 -4.94 8.14 -34.78
C TRP A 15 -3.61 7.51 -34.29
N MET A 16 -3.66 6.58 -33.36
CA MET A 16 -2.49 5.80 -32.94
C MET A 16 -1.95 4.90 -34.03
N TYR A 17 -2.81 4.33 -34.88
CA TYR A 17 -2.39 3.45 -35.99
C TYR A 17 -1.72 4.24 -37.13
N ALA A 18 -2.16 5.46 -37.38
CA ALA A 18 -1.57 6.33 -38.41
C ALA A 18 -0.17 6.88 -38.04
N SER A 19 0.16 6.97 -36.74
CA SER A 19 1.45 7.43 -36.25
C SER A 19 2.55 6.35 -36.25
N ALA A 20 2.20 5.07 -36.39
CA ALA A 20 3.12 3.94 -36.33
C ALA A 20 3.80 3.59 -37.68
N GLN A 21 3.44 4.25 -38.80
CA GLN A 21 3.93 3.88 -40.14
C GLN A 21 5.07 4.75 -40.69
N GLN A 22 5.77 5.56 -39.92
CA GLN A 22 6.95 6.29 -40.41
C GLN A 22 8.23 5.89 -39.66
N VAL A 23 8.74 4.70 -39.94
CA VAL A 23 10.15 4.39 -39.73
C VAL A 23 10.74 4.04 -41.10
N GLN A 24 11.38 5.01 -41.72
CA GLN A 24 12.19 4.80 -42.91
C GLN A 24 13.53 4.17 -42.50
N THR A 25 13.82 3.02 -43.08
CA THR A 25 15.13 2.35 -43.09
C THR A 25 16.16 3.21 -43.83
N ALA A 26 17.17 3.72 -43.09
CA ALA A 26 18.35 4.31 -43.70
C ALA A 26 19.30 3.16 -44.16
N GLN A 27 19.65 3.15 -45.44
CA GLN A 27 20.70 2.29 -46.01
C GLN A 27 22.07 2.88 -45.62
N GLU A 28 22.91 2.04 -44.99
CA GLU A 28 24.34 2.34 -44.83
C GLU A 28 25.13 2.21 -46.15
N PRO A 29 26.10 3.07 -46.43
CA PRO A 29 26.99 2.93 -47.58
C PRO A 29 28.14 1.95 -47.28
N ALA A 30 28.30 0.98 -48.13
CA ALA A 30 29.40 0.04 -48.13
C ALA A 30 30.66 0.71 -48.71
N ASP A 31 31.60 1.17 -47.83
CA ASP A 31 33.01 1.29 -48.16
C ASP A 31 33.85 1.65 -46.88
N SER A 32 34.20 0.65 -46.07
CA SER A 32 35.32 0.75 -45.09
C SER A 32 35.82 -0.61 -44.56
N VAL A 33 35.80 -1.66 -45.37
CA VAL A 33 36.15 -3.04 -44.92
C VAL A 33 37.66 -3.34 -45.00
N LYS A 34 38.55 -2.40 -45.21
CA LYS A 34 40.00 -2.68 -45.31
C LYS A 34 40.89 -2.20 -44.14
N ASN A 35 40.40 -1.42 -43.19
CA ASN A 35 41.21 -0.98 -42.05
C ASN A 35 40.86 -1.64 -40.72
N VAL A 36 39.81 -2.46 -40.63
CA VAL A 36 39.38 -3.07 -39.37
C VAL A 36 40.22 -4.34 -39.07
N ALA A 37 40.75 -5.05 -40.07
CA ALA A 37 41.48 -6.31 -39.84
C ALA A 37 42.86 -6.11 -39.17
N TYR A 38 43.46 -4.93 -39.25
CA TYR A 38 44.77 -4.65 -38.65
C TYR A 38 44.67 -4.19 -37.17
N ILE A 39 43.57 -3.56 -36.82
CA ILE A 39 43.30 -3.13 -35.44
C ILE A 39 42.77 -4.32 -34.60
N ASP A 40 42.03 -5.24 -35.21
CA ASP A 40 41.49 -6.41 -34.56
C ASP A 40 42.54 -7.45 -34.10
N SER A 41 43.74 -7.47 -34.79
CA SER A 41 44.83 -8.36 -34.37
C SER A 41 45.65 -7.84 -33.17
N LEU A 42 45.59 -6.57 -32.87
CA LEU A 42 46.28 -5.94 -31.74
C LEU A 42 45.46 -6.03 -30.44
N TYR A 43 44.15 -6.26 -30.52
CA TYR A 43 43.28 -6.42 -29.35
C TYR A 43 43.08 -7.86 -28.90
N ARG A 44 43.65 -8.87 -29.62
CA ARG A 44 43.49 -10.29 -29.27
C ARG A 44 44.47 -10.84 -28.23
N GLU A 45 45.38 -10.06 -27.71
CA GLU A 45 46.40 -10.57 -26.75
C GLU A 45 46.20 -10.17 -25.30
N LEU A 46 45.13 -9.47 -24.94
CA LEU A 46 44.77 -9.27 -23.53
C LEU A 46 43.56 -10.10 -23.24
N PRO A 47 43.62 -11.12 -22.34
CA PRO A 47 42.41 -11.72 -21.85
C PRO A 47 41.61 -10.64 -21.16
N GLU A 48 40.46 -10.31 -21.72
CA GLU A 48 39.48 -9.47 -21.09
C GLU A 48 39.06 -10.16 -19.78
N VAL A 49 39.66 -9.74 -18.69
CA VAL A 49 39.21 -10.14 -17.36
C VAL A 49 37.88 -9.39 -17.14
N MET A 50 36.81 -9.97 -17.67
CA MET A 50 35.47 -9.57 -17.31
C MET A 50 35.31 -9.91 -15.82
N ILE A 51 35.56 -8.94 -14.96
CA ILE A 51 35.14 -9.02 -13.55
C ILE A 51 33.62 -8.85 -13.59
N THR A 52 32.89 -9.95 -13.85
CA THR A 52 31.46 -10.02 -13.59
C THR A 52 31.27 -10.06 -12.10
N GLY A 53 31.42 -8.94 -11.44
CA GLY A 53 30.98 -8.75 -10.07
C GLY A 53 29.46 -8.78 -10.10
N GLU A 54 28.84 -9.91 -9.83
CA GLU A 54 27.40 -9.97 -9.59
C GLU A 54 27.09 -9.08 -8.38
N ARG A 55 26.35 -8.02 -8.59
CA ARG A 55 25.86 -7.20 -7.48
C ARG A 55 24.97 -8.09 -6.61
N PRO A 56 25.14 -8.11 -5.28
CA PRO A 56 24.33 -8.94 -4.41
C PRO A 56 22.84 -8.55 -4.55
N VAL A 57 21.95 -9.55 -4.52
CA VAL A 57 20.50 -9.34 -4.57
C VAL A 57 19.99 -8.63 -3.31
N VAL A 58 20.72 -8.78 -2.19
CA VAL A 58 20.40 -8.17 -0.90
C VAL A 58 21.66 -7.55 -0.27
N LYS A 59 21.48 -6.38 0.35
CA LYS A 59 22.50 -5.66 1.12
C LYS A 59 21.98 -5.28 2.49
N ALA A 60 22.88 -5.19 3.49
CA ALA A 60 22.59 -4.60 4.79
C ALA A 60 23.01 -3.12 4.78
N GLU A 61 22.08 -2.21 4.96
CA GLU A 61 22.33 -0.77 4.91
C GLU A 61 21.51 -0.04 5.97
N GLN A 62 22.16 0.70 6.87
CA GLN A 62 21.51 1.52 7.91
C GLN A 62 20.42 0.76 8.71
N GLY A 63 20.70 -0.47 9.15
CA GLY A 63 19.78 -1.31 9.93
C GLY A 63 18.67 -1.99 9.14
N LYS A 64 18.65 -1.88 7.83
CA LYS A 64 17.63 -2.45 6.91
C LYS A 64 18.25 -3.42 5.92
N LEU A 65 17.41 -4.31 5.38
CA LEU A 65 17.74 -5.17 4.24
C LEU A 65 17.23 -4.48 2.96
N VAL A 66 18.13 -4.24 2.02
CA VAL A 66 17.83 -3.61 0.74
C VAL A 66 17.89 -4.67 -0.34
N TYR A 67 16.75 -5.01 -0.93
CA TYR A 67 16.61 -5.96 -2.02
C TYR A 67 16.53 -5.24 -3.36
N ASP A 68 17.29 -5.72 -4.36
CA ASP A 68 17.15 -5.35 -5.77
C ASP A 68 15.96 -6.16 -6.33
N VAL A 69 14.80 -5.51 -6.46
CA VAL A 69 13.55 -6.19 -6.83
C VAL A 69 13.59 -6.76 -8.23
N PRO A 70 14.06 -6.05 -9.29
CA PRO A 70 14.19 -6.61 -10.63
C PRO A 70 14.99 -7.91 -10.68
N ARG A 71 16.05 -8.01 -9.88
CA ARG A 71 16.86 -9.25 -9.79
C ARG A 71 16.19 -10.33 -8.97
N LEU A 72 15.51 -9.96 -7.88
CA LEU A 72 14.82 -10.92 -7.02
C LEU A 72 13.71 -11.64 -7.77
N VAL A 73 12.96 -10.92 -8.59
CA VAL A 73 11.78 -11.47 -9.28
C VAL A 73 12.03 -11.86 -10.75
N GLY A 74 13.24 -11.63 -11.28
CA GLY A 74 13.54 -11.78 -12.71
C GLY A 74 13.28 -13.18 -13.29
N SER A 75 13.26 -14.23 -12.46
CA SER A 75 12.93 -15.61 -12.85
C SER A 75 11.53 -16.05 -12.40
N LEU A 76 10.77 -15.19 -11.76
CA LEU A 76 9.46 -15.50 -11.19
C LEU A 76 8.34 -14.93 -12.08
N PRO A 77 7.18 -15.57 -12.18
CA PRO A 77 6.02 -15.06 -12.91
C PRO A 77 5.30 -13.99 -12.07
N VAL A 78 5.93 -12.82 -11.91
CA VAL A 78 5.45 -11.70 -11.11
C VAL A 78 5.21 -10.50 -12.03
N ASP A 79 3.99 -9.95 -12.02
CA ASP A 79 3.59 -8.82 -12.87
C ASP A 79 3.26 -7.54 -12.09
N ASN A 80 3.06 -7.64 -10.79
CA ASN A 80 2.64 -6.51 -9.96
C ASN A 80 3.44 -6.39 -8.65
N ALA A 81 3.31 -5.23 -8.00
CA ALA A 81 4.04 -4.93 -6.77
C ALA A 81 3.64 -5.83 -5.59
N TYR A 82 2.37 -6.23 -5.49
CA TYR A 82 1.90 -7.09 -4.42
C TYR A 82 2.60 -8.47 -4.46
N ASP A 83 2.65 -9.07 -5.65
CA ASP A 83 3.33 -10.35 -5.83
C ASP A 83 4.84 -10.22 -5.64
N ALA A 84 5.46 -9.09 -6.03
CA ALA A 84 6.85 -8.83 -5.75
C ALA A 84 7.14 -8.77 -4.24
N VAL A 85 6.32 -8.05 -3.47
CA VAL A 85 6.44 -7.93 -2.01
C VAL A 85 6.23 -9.28 -1.32
N LYS A 86 5.26 -10.07 -1.76
CA LYS A 86 4.98 -11.41 -1.24
C LYS A 86 6.16 -12.38 -1.43
N ASN A 87 7.00 -12.16 -2.45
CA ASN A 87 8.20 -12.95 -2.71
C ASN A 87 9.45 -12.45 -1.95
N LEU A 88 9.36 -11.37 -1.17
CA LEU A 88 10.46 -10.95 -0.28
C LEU A 88 10.65 -11.98 0.83
N PRO A 89 11.89 -12.35 1.17
CA PRO A 89 12.17 -13.29 2.25
C PRO A 89 11.56 -12.86 3.59
N GLY A 90 10.83 -13.79 4.24
CA GLY A 90 10.17 -13.57 5.52
C GLY A 90 8.79 -12.91 5.44
N VAL A 91 8.34 -12.49 4.26
CA VAL A 91 7.00 -11.95 4.04
C VAL A 91 6.02 -13.10 3.80
N VAL A 92 4.88 -13.05 4.48
CA VAL A 92 3.77 -13.99 4.31
C VAL A 92 2.50 -13.22 4.03
N SER A 93 1.69 -13.70 3.11
CA SER A 93 0.37 -13.14 2.80
C SER A 93 -0.73 -14.05 3.32
N MET A 94 -1.67 -13.48 4.08
CA MET A 94 -2.89 -14.15 4.54
C MET A 94 -4.09 -13.23 4.32
N ASN A 95 -5.07 -13.65 3.53
CA ASN A 95 -6.27 -12.86 3.21
C ASN A 95 -5.93 -11.42 2.75
N ASP A 96 -4.98 -11.30 1.81
CA ASP A 96 -4.44 -10.05 1.30
C ASP A 96 -3.66 -9.18 2.30
N ALA A 97 -3.64 -9.52 3.58
CA ALA A 97 -2.77 -8.88 4.57
C ALA A 97 -1.34 -9.42 4.46
N LEU A 98 -0.37 -8.52 4.50
CA LEU A 98 1.06 -8.85 4.49
C LEU A 98 1.57 -8.86 5.93
N THR A 99 2.35 -9.89 6.26
CA THR A 99 3.03 -10.02 7.56
C THR A 99 4.52 -10.25 7.36
N LEU A 100 5.34 -9.79 8.31
CA LEU A 100 6.78 -10.04 8.38
C LEU A 100 7.14 -10.47 9.79
N GLY A 101 7.76 -11.65 9.91
CA GLY A 101 8.04 -12.20 11.24
C GLY A 101 6.80 -12.49 12.08
N GLY A 102 5.65 -12.75 11.44
CA GLY A 102 4.36 -13.01 12.10
C GLY A 102 3.60 -11.76 12.57
N GLN A 103 4.11 -10.55 12.29
CA GLN A 103 3.45 -9.29 12.63
C GLN A 103 2.95 -8.58 11.36
N PRO A 104 1.85 -7.80 11.43
CA PRO A 104 1.38 -6.98 10.31
C PRO A 104 2.45 -6.02 9.81
N VAL A 105 2.57 -5.86 8.49
CA VAL A 105 3.58 -5.02 7.86
C VAL A 105 2.98 -3.70 7.43
N THR A 106 3.62 -2.58 7.80
CA THR A 106 3.35 -1.29 7.19
C THR A 106 4.11 -1.16 5.86
N VAL A 107 3.39 -0.98 4.76
CA VAL A 107 4.01 -0.71 3.47
C VAL A 107 4.12 0.79 3.24
N VAL A 108 5.31 1.22 2.85
CA VAL A 108 5.69 2.61 2.61
C VAL A 108 6.14 2.73 1.16
N ILE A 109 5.83 3.80 0.48
CA ILE A 109 6.22 4.03 -0.92
C ILE A 109 7.08 5.29 -0.99
N ASN A 110 8.33 5.15 -1.46
CA ASN A 110 9.31 6.24 -1.53
C ASN A 110 9.50 6.97 -0.19
N GLY A 111 9.52 6.21 0.93
CA GLY A 111 9.64 6.78 2.27
C GLY A 111 8.35 7.42 2.81
N LYS A 112 7.25 7.35 2.08
CA LYS A 112 5.96 7.96 2.43
C LYS A 112 5.02 6.88 2.98
N VAL A 113 4.63 6.98 4.24
CA VAL A 113 3.66 6.09 4.86
C VAL A 113 2.32 6.22 4.14
N THR A 114 1.66 5.09 3.87
CA THR A 114 0.33 5.08 3.27
C THR A 114 -0.73 5.05 4.38
N THR A 115 -1.80 5.82 4.20
CA THR A 115 -2.98 5.84 5.11
C THR A 115 -4.12 4.94 4.60
N LEU A 116 -3.78 4.03 3.70
CA LEU A 116 -4.72 3.10 3.08
C LEU A 116 -5.06 1.95 4.03
N SER A 117 -6.30 1.46 4.00
CA SER A 117 -6.66 0.19 4.63
C SER A 117 -5.89 -0.97 3.99
N VAL A 118 -5.88 -2.14 4.64
CA VAL A 118 -5.20 -3.35 4.11
C VAL A 118 -5.71 -3.70 2.70
N GLU A 119 -7.01 -3.65 2.49
CA GLU A 119 -7.63 -3.94 1.20
C GLU A 119 -7.25 -2.89 0.15
N GLN A 120 -7.33 -1.60 0.48
CA GLN A 120 -6.96 -0.50 -0.42
C GLN A 120 -5.48 -0.54 -0.78
N LEU A 121 -4.62 -0.87 0.18
CA LEU A 121 -3.19 -1.05 -0.04
C LEU A 121 -2.91 -2.25 -0.95
N SER A 122 -3.56 -3.39 -0.69
CA SER A 122 -3.46 -4.58 -1.55
C SER A 122 -3.87 -4.24 -2.98
N ASN A 123 -4.99 -3.55 -3.17
CA ASN A 123 -5.47 -3.12 -4.47
C ASN A 123 -4.48 -2.16 -5.17
N LEU A 124 -3.91 -1.20 -4.43
CA LEU A 124 -2.86 -0.31 -4.95
C LEU A 124 -1.62 -1.10 -5.41
N LEU A 125 -1.14 -2.02 -4.58
CA LEU A 125 0.04 -2.83 -4.93
C LEU A 125 -0.24 -3.78 -6.10
N LYS A 126 -1.42 -4.38 -6.17
CA LYS A 126 -1.86 -5.19 -7.31
C LYS A 126 -2.02 -4.36 -8.59
N SER A 127 -2.31 -3.06 -8.47
CA SER A 127 -2.41 -2.15 -9.62
C SER A 127 -1.06 -1.63 -10.12
N MET A 128 -0.01 -1.75 -9.34
CA MET A 128 1.30 -1.21 -9.65
C MET A 128 2.15 -2.27 -10.38
N PRO A 129 2.59 -2.04 -11.63
CA PRO A 129 3.48 -2.94 -12.34
C PRO A 129 4.79 -3.17 -11.57
N VAL A 130 5.31 -4.39 -11.56
CA VAL A 130 6.57 -4.72 -10.89
C VAL A 130 7.75 -3.92 -11.46
N SER A 131 7.72 -3.59 -12.74
CA SER A 131 8.73 -2.76 -13.43
C SER A 131 8.90 -1.35 -12.83
N ARG A 132 7.91 -0.91 -12.03
CA ARG A 132 7.96 0.37 -11.31
C ARG A 132 8.77 0.31 -10.03
N ILE A 133 9.11 -0.87 -9.52
CA ILE A 133 9.86 -1.04 -8.28
C ILE A 133 11.34 -1.23 -8.60
N GLU A 134 12.18 -0.36 -8.06
CA GLU A 134 13.64 -0.48 -8.15
C GLU A 134 14.18 -1.33 -6.99
N LYS A 135 13.75 -1.02 -5.77
CA LYS A 135 14.24 -1.65 -4.54
C LYS A 135 13.11 -1.84 -3.53
N ALA A 136 13.29 -2.82 -2.65
CA ALA A 136 12.49 -2.99 -1.45
C ALA A 136 13.39 -2.97 -0.22
N GLU A 137 13.12 -2.05 0.70
CA GLU A 137 13.82 -1.94 1.98
C GLU A 137 12.96 -2.62 3.05
N VAL A 138 13.47 -3.69 3.64
CA VAL A 138 12.76 -4.50 4.63
C VAL A 138 13.34 -4.22 6.02
N MET A 139 12.48 -3.86 6.94
CA MET A 139 12.80 -3.54 8.33
C MET A 139 11.86 -4.31 9.25
N TYR A 140 12.40 -5.10 10.18
CA TYR A 140 11.60 -5.84 11.17
C TYR A 140 11.13 -4.95 12.31
N SER A 141 11.77 -3.79 12.47
CA SER A 141 11.30 -2.70 13.31
C SER A 141 11.59 -1.38 12.61
N ALA A 142 10.56 -0.61 12.33
CA ALA A 142 10.69 0.66 11.63
C ALA A 142 11.44 1.69 12.48
N PRO A 143 12.54 2.30 11.98
CA PRO A 143 13.18 3.42 12.66
C PRO A 143 12.22 4.57 12.92
N ALA A 144 12.43 5.30 14.02
CA ALA A 144 11.52 6.35 14.50
C ALA A 144 11.23 7.45 13.45
N ARG A 145 12.14 7.68 12.49
CA ARG A 145 11.98 8.65 11.39
C ARG A 145 10.77 8.37 10.48
N TYR A 146 10.32 7.13 10.39
CA TYR A 146 9.14 6.76 9.59
C TYR A 146 7.83 6.98 10.35
N GLN A 147 7.91 7.14 11.69
CA GLN A 147 6.74 7.36 12.56
C GLN A 147 5.67 6.27 12.44
N VAL A 148 6.12 5.05 12.16
CA VAL A 148 5.33 3.82 12.19
C VAL A 148 5.94 2.87 13.21
N ARG A 149 5.15 1.92 13.68
CA ARG A 149 5.55 0.91 14.65
C ARG A 149 5.59 -0.47 13.99
N GLY A 150 6.42 -1.36 14.53
CA GLY A 150 6.55 -2.74 14.03
C GLY A 150 7.27 -2.86 12.70
N PRO A 151 7.04 -3.97 11.98
CA PRO A 151 7.68 -4.25 10.70
C PRO A 151 7.24 -3.30 9.58
N MET A 152 8.18 -2.98 8.69
CA MET A 152 7.94 -2.07 7.58
C MET A 152 8.66 -2.53 6.30
N ILE A 153 7.99 -2.34 5.16
CA ILE A 153 8.58 -2.51 3.83
C ILE A 153 8.44 -1.19 3.08
N ASN A 154 9.58 -0.57 2.72
CA ASN A 154 9.60 0.63 1.91
C ASN A 154 9.91 0.27 0.45
N LEU A 155 8.95 0.49 -0.43
CA LEU A 155 9.12 0.29 -1.87
C LEU A 155 9.69 1.56 -2.49
N ILE A 156 10.88 1.46 -3.04
CA ILE A 156 11.51 2.53 -3.81
C ILE A 156 11.13 2.35 -5.26
N LEU A 157 10.38 3.31 -5.77
CA LEU A 157 9.94 3.30 -7.16
C LEU A 157 11.04 3.86 -8.07
N THR A 158 11.08 3.37 -9.30
CA THR A 158 11.95 3.89 -10.35
C THR A 158 11.73 5.38 -10.55
N SER A 159 12.77 6.18 -10.35
CA SER A 159 12.72 7.62 -10.59
C SER A 159 12.61 7.93 -12.08
N GLY A 160 11.65 8.77 -12.43
CA GLY A 160 11.53 9.33 -13.78
C GLY A 160 12.41 10.56 -14.04
N MET A 161 12.95 11.19 -12.99
CA MET A 161 13.75 12.42 -13.15
C MET A 161 15.19 12.16 -13.58
N GLY A 162 15.82 13.18 -14.16
CA GLY A 162 17.22 13.14 -14.62
C GLY A 162 17.42 12.42 -15.95
N LYS A 163 16.37 11.94 -16.60
CA LYS A 163 16.40 11.24 -17.90
C LYS A 163 15.97 12.17 -19.04
N GLU A 164 16.31 11.79 -20.26
CA GLU A 164 15.71 12.42 -21.44
C GLU A 164 14.18 12.24 -21.40
N PRO A 165 13.42 13.20 -21.95
CA PRO A 165 11.97 13.12 -21.94
C PRO A 165 11.47 11.81 -22.55
N SER A 166 10.69 11.06 -21.80
CA SER A 166 10.08 9.79 -22.22
C SER A 166 8.71 9.61 -21.60
N LEU A 167 7.86 8.91 -22.31
CA LEU A 167 6.52 8.50 -21.85
C LEU A 167 6.43 6.98 -21.94
N GLN A 168 6.09 6.35 -20.82
CA GLN A 168 5.90 4.89 -20.73
C GLN A 168 4.50 4.63 -20.20
N GLY A 169 3.84 3.63 -20.75
CA GLY A 169 2.50 3.24 -20.32
C GLY A 169 2.30 1.74 -20.37
N GLU A 170 1.42 1.25 -19.51
CA GLU A 170 1.01 -0.14 -19.44
C GLU A 170 -0.50 -0.20 -19.26
N LEU A 171 -1.14 -1.08 -20.02
CA LEU A 171 -2.54 -1.44 -19.88
C LEU A 171 -2.61 -2.93 -19.58
N TYR A 172 -3.38 -3.28 -18.56
CA TYR A 172 -3.60 -4.66 -18.18
C TYR A 172 -5.09 -4.89 -18.00
N THR A 173 -5.56 -6.01 -18.49
CA THR A 173 -6.91 -6.49 -18.25
C THR A 173 -6.87 -7.97 -17.91
N ALA A 174 -7.63 -8.38 -16.91
CA ALA A 174 -7.79 -9.78 -16.54
C ALA A 174 -9.27 -10.06 -16.34
N TYR A 175 -9.71 -11.18 -16.91
CA TYR A 175 -11.01 -11.76 -16.68
C TYR A 175 -10.81 -13.13 -16.04
N SER A 176 -11.57 -13.40 -14.99
CA SER A 176 -11.62 -14.73 -14.40
C SER A 176 -13.07 -15.12 -14.13
N GLN A 177 -13.35 -16.41 -14.21
CA GLN A 177 -14.66 -16.97 -13.92
C GLN A 177 -14.50 -18.22 -13.08
N LEU A 178 -15.05 -18.17 -11.87
CA LEU A 178 -15.29 -19.33 -11.03
C LEU A 178 -16.79 -19.65 -11.03
N HIS A 179 -17.49 -19.43 -9.92
CA HIS A 179 -18.94 -19.45 -9.89
C HIS A 179 -19.55 -18.21 -10.57
N TYR A 180 -18.92 -17.06 -10.36
CA TYR A 180 -19.26 -15.78 -10.98
C TYR A 180 -18.02 -15.16 -11.64
N GLU A 181 -18.27 -14.13 -12.44
CA GLU A 181 -17.26 -13.36 -13.14
C GLU A 181 -16.51 -12.39 -12.23
N SER A 182 -15.23 -12.17 -12.57
CA SER A 182 -14.41 -11.10 -12.04
C SER A 182 -13.62 -10.43 -13.14
N LEU A 183 -13.54 -9.11 -13.09
CA LEU A 183 -12.81 -8.27 -14.05
C LEU A 183 -11.84 -7.37 -13.27
N ALA A 184 -10.60 -7.30 -13.75
CA ALA A 184 -9.61 -6.34 -13.26
C ALA A 184 -8.98 -5.60 -14.43
N GLU A 185 -8.99 -4.28 -14.36
CA GLU A 185 -8.39 -3.39 -15.35
C GLU A 185 -7.40 -2.45 -14.67
N ARG A 186 -6.23 -2.28 -15.25
CA ARG A 186 -5.18 -1.40 -14.76
C ARG A 186 -4.61 -0.58 -15.90
N ALA A 187 -4.36 0.70 -15.62
CA ALA A 187 -3.62 1.58 -16.50
C ALA A 187 -2.53 2.29 -15.71
N SER A 188 -1.30 2.27 -16.20
CA SER A 188 -0.21 3.05 -15.65
C SER A 188 0.41 3.92 -16.73
N LEU A 189 0.78 5.13 -16.36
CA LEU A 189 1.46 6.09 -17.21
C LEU A 189 2.59 6.73 -16.42
N LEU A 190 3.79 6.76 -16.98
CA LEU A 190 4.95 7.45 -16.41
C LEU A 190 5.52 8.40 -17.45
N TYR A 191 5.49 9.68 -17.14
CA TYR A 191 6.27 10.68 -17.82
C TYR A 191 7.59 10.92 -17.05
N SER A 192 8.69 10.81 -17.73
CA SER A 192 10.03 11.07 -17.22
C SER A 192 10.65 12.25 -17.95
N GLY A 193 11.28 13.18 -17.24
CA GLY A 193 11.97 14.32 -17.81
C GLY A 193 13.11 14.81 -16.92
N ARG A 194 13.88 15.80 -17.39
CA ARG A 194 15.08 16.26 -16.68
C ARG A 194 14.79 16.86 -15.31
N LYS A 195 13.73 17.63 -15.18
CA LYS A 195 13.34 18.34 -13.94
C LYS A 195 11.96 17.98 -13.43
N PHE A 196 11.16 17.31 -14.24
CA PHE A 196 9.78 16.96 -13.91
C PHE A 196 9.51 15.51 -14.25
N SER A 197 8.87 14.81 -13.34
CA SER A 197 8.27 13.51 -13.60
C SER A 197 6.85 13.47 -13.07
N ALA A 198 6.00 12.68 -13.73
CA ALA A 198 4.64 12.45 -13.29
C ALA A 198 4.27 10.99 -13.53
N ASP A 199 3.57 10.39 -12.58
CA ASP A 199 3.02 9.06 -12.71
C ASP A 199 1.52 9.06 -12.41
N LEU A 200 0.78 8.30 -13.21
CA LEU A 200 -0.64 8.04 -13.03
C LEU A 200 -0.85 6.54 -12.98
N LEU A 201 -1.49 6.06 -11.92
CA LEU A 201 -2.00 4.70 -11.81
C LEU A 201 -3.52 4.77 -11.67
N TYR A 202 -4.21 3.96 -12.44
CA TYR A 202 -5.64 3.74 -12.32
C TYR A 202 -5.91 2.25 -12.25
N SER A 203 -6.77 1.83 -11.36
CA SER A 203 -7.29 0.46 -11.34
C SER A 203 -8.79 0.45 -11.15
N TYR A 204 -9.40 -0.48 -11.80
CA TYR A 204 -10.79 -0.87 -11.64
C TYR A 204 -10.85 -2.37 -11.38
N SER A 205 -11.62 -2.78 -10.38
CA SER A 205 -11.92 -4.18 -10.14
C SER A 205 -13.41 -4.36 -9.87
N TYR A 206 -13.96 -5.35 -10.53
CA TYR A 206 -15.30 -5.86 -10.30
C TYR A 206 -15.19 -7.34 -9.98
N SER A 207 -15.82 -7.78 -8.89
CA SER A 207 -15.96 -9.19 -8.60
C SER A 207 -17.35 -9.49 -8.04
N ARG A 208 -17.82 -10.69 -8.33
CA ARG A 208 -18.95 -11.29 -7.66
C ARG A 208 -18.50 -12.62 -7.08
N GLU A 209 -18.75 -12.80 -5.79
CA GLU A 209 -18.30 -13.95 -5.04
C GLU A 209 -19.48 -14.68 -4.41
N ARG A 210 -19.37 -15.99 -4.30
CA ARG A 210 -20.27 -16.82 -3.52
C ARG A 210 -19.46 -17.66 -2.54
N ARG A 211 -19.84 -17.59 -1.29
CA ARG A 211 -19.29 -18.42 -0.22
C ARG A 211 -20.40 -19.22 0.41
N GLU A 212 -20.16 -20.49 0.59
CA GLU A 212 -21.03 -21.42 1.28
C GLU A 212 -20.29 -21.95 2.50
N THR A 213 -20.95 -21.99 3.64
CA THR A 213 -20.33 -22.42 4.90
C THR A 213 -21.31 -23.29 5.67
N ASP A 214 -20.92 -24.53 5.95
CA ASP A 214 -21.58 -25.38 6.94
C ASP A 214 -20.96 -25.09 8.31
N LYS A 215 -21.81 -24.79 9.28
CA LYS A 215 -21.43 -24.54 10.67
C LYS A 215 -22.09 -25.55 11.55
N GLU A 216 -21.29 -26.37 12.22
CA GLU A 216 -21.73 -27.28 13.29
C GLU A 216 -21.17 -26.76 14.61
N ALA A 217 -22.04 -26.45 15.55
CA ALA A 217 -21.66 -25.97 16.87
C ALA A 217 -22.50 -26.67 17.94
N LEU A 218 -21.90 -26.90 19.11
CA LEU A 218 -22.56 -27.37 20.29
C LEU A 218 -22.62 -26.23 21.32
N HIS A 219 -23.81 -25.71 21.55
CA HIS A 219 -24.05 -24.70 22.58
C HIS A 219 -24.32 -25.35 23.91
N THR A 220 -23.49 -25.11 24.92
CA THR A 220 -23.75 -25.55 26.30
C THR A 220 -24.36 -24.36 27.04
N LEU A 221 -25.61 -24.56 27.50
CA LEU A 221 -26.34 -23.56 28.28
C LEU A 221 -25.87 -23.55 29.74
N ALA A 222 -26.28 -22.51 30.49
CA ALA A 222 -25.88 -22.31 31.89
C ALA A 222 -26.38 -23.48 32.83
N ASP A 223 -27.41 -24.21 32.43
CA ASP A 223 -27.92 -25.40 33.13
C ASP A 223 -27.17 -26.69 32.78
N GLY A 224 -26.14 -26.60 31.89
CA GLY A 224 -25.34 -27.72 31.43
C GLY A 224 -25.98 -28.51 30.27
N SER A 225 -27.16 -28.16 29.80
CA SER A 225 -27.75 -28.77 28.61
C SER A 225 -26.95 -28.39 27.33
N VAL A 226 -26.86 -29.34 26.38
CA VAL A 226 -26.14 -29.16 25.14
C VAL A 226 -27.12 -29.16 23.97
N HIS A 227 -27.11 -28.05 23.21
CA HIS A 227 -27.94 -27.87 22.03
C HIS A 227 -27.09 -27.85 20.77
N PRO A 228 -27.30 -28.76 19.80
CA PRO A 228 -26.61 -28.67 18.50
C PRO A 228 -27.19 -27.49 17.69
N MET A 229 -26.29 -26.68 17.16
CA MET A 229 -26.59 -25.52 16.30
C MET A 229 -25.98 -25.79 14.92
N ASN A 230 -26.75 -26.43 14.04
CA ASN A 230 -26.30 -26.66 12.66
C ASN A 230 -26.93 -25.61 11.77
N MET A 231 -26.07 -24.89 11.03
CA MET A 231 -26.46 -23.79 10.15
C MET A 231 -25.74 -23.90 8.81
N TYR A 232 -26.43 -23.59 7.74
CA TYR A 232 -25.89 -23.45 6.40
C TYR A 232 -26.02 -22.01 5.93
N ASP A 233 -24.89 -21.38 5.65
CA ASP A 233 -24.76 -19.98 5.23
C ASP A 233 -24.40 -19.93 3.75
N ILE A 234 -25.15 -19.15 2.98
CA ILE A 234 -24.81 -18.77 1.60
C ILE A 234 -24.70 -17.26 1.56
N THR A 235 -23.50 -16.78 1.31
CA THR A 235 -23.24 -15.35 1.10
C THR A 235 -22.83 -15.09 -0.34
N THR A 236 -23.53 -14.17 -1.00
CA THR A 236 -23.14 -13.62 -2.32
C THR A 236 -22.75 -12.16 -2.13
N SER A 237 -21.54 -11.79 -2.53
CA SER A 237 -21.05 -10.42 -2.47
C SER A 237 -20.72 -9.89 -3.86
N ARG A 238 -21.04 -8.61 -4.10
CA ARG A 238 -20.61 -7.86 -5.28
C ARG A 238 -19.69 -6.75 -4.81
N HIS A 239 -18.50 -6.69 -5.41
CA HIS A 239 -17.48 -5.70 -5.12
C HIS A 239 -17.21 -4.88 -6.37
N ASN A 240 -17.15 -3.56 -6.21
CA ASN A 240 -16.85 -2.61 -7.29
C ASN A 240 -15.90 -1.56 -6.74
N ASN A 241 -14.65 -1.55 -7.24
CA ASN A 241 -13.59 -0.72 -6.68
C ASN A 241 -12.93 0.09 -7.79
N HIS A 242 -12.73 1.37 -7.54
CA HIS A 242 -11.89 2.25 -8.36
C HIS A 242 -10.79 2.84 -7.50
N GLN A 243 -9.59 2.90 -8.04
CA GLN A 243 -8.47 3.54 -7.36
C GLN A 243 -7.64 4.36 -8.35
N ILE A 244 -7.25 5.55 -7.93
CA ILE A 244 -6.41 6.45 -8.71
C ILE A 244 -5.26 6.91 -7.82
N ARG A 245 -4.04 6.87 -8.35
CA ARG A 245 -2.88 7.53 -7.75
C ARG A 245 -2.20 8.40 -8.79
N LEU A 246 -1.98 9.66 -8.43
CA LEU A 246 -1.23 10.64 -9.20
C LEU A 246 0.00 11.05 -8.39
N GLY A 247 1.19 10.86 -8.94
CA GLY A 247 2.45 11.35 -8.40
C GLY A 247 3.04 12.42 -9.31
N MET A 248 3.62 13.46 -8.74
CA MET A 248 4.31 14.51 -9.45
C MET A 248 5.56 14.92 -8.66
N ASP A 249 6.71 14.96 -9.31
CA ASP A 249 7.94 15.41 -8.74
C ASP A 249 8.55 16.53 -9.61
N TYR A 250 8.99 17.60 -8.97
CA TYR A 250 9.68 18.71 -9.62
C TYR A 250 11.01 19.02 -8.93
N ALA A 251 12.10 18.88 -9.66
CA ALA A 251 13.45 19.22 -9.20
C ALA A 251 13.84 20.64 -9.64
N PHE A 252 13.91 21.54 -8.69
CA PHE A 252 14.53 22.87 -8.92
C PHE A 252 16.03 22.71 -9.18
N THR A 253 16.69 21.87 -8.38
CA THR A 253 18.06 21.39 -8.51
C THR A 253 18.12 19.93 -8.05
N ASP A 254 19.24 19.22 -8.20
CA ASP A 254 19.43 17.82 -7.78
C ASP A 254 19.12 17.55 -6.30
N LYS A 255 19.21 18.59 -5.46
CA LYS A 255 18.97 18.51 -4.00
C LYS A 255 17.74 19.31 -3.54
N HIS A 256 17.00 19.90 -4.45
CA HIS A 256 15.86 20.77 -4.17
C HIS A 256 14.63 20.25 -4.90
N LEU A 257 13.78 19.54 -4.19
CA LEU A 257 12.69 18.74 -4.73
C LEU A 257 11.35 19.16 -4.12
N LEU A 258 10.33 19.24 -4.95
CA LEU A 258 8.92 19.32 -4.57
C LEU A 258 8.20 18.08 -5.09
N SER A 259 7.50 17.38 -4.23
CA SER A 259 6.72 16.17 -4.55
C SER A 259 5.27 16.36 -4.15
N LEU A 260 4.34 16.00 -5.03
CA LEU A 260 2.91 15.90 -4.75
C LEU A 260 2.45 14.47 -5.03
N VAL A 261 1.75 13.87 -4.10
CA VAL A 261 1.07 12.58 -4.31
C VAL A 261 -0.39 12.74 -3.94
N TYR A 262 -1.28 12.35 -4.82
CA TYR A 262 -2.71 12.25 -4.57
C TYR A 262 -3.18 10.84 -4.82
N THR A 263 -3.87 10.25 -3.84
CA THR A 263 -4.46 8.92 -3.93
C THR A 263 -5.94 9.01 -3.59
N THR A 264 -6.78 8.39 -4.39
CA THR A 264 -8.21 8.27 -4.09
C THR A 264 -8.70 6.86 -4.38
N ALA A 265 -9.61 6.37 -3.54
CA ALA A 265 -10.25 5.08 -3.71
C ALA A 265 -11.75 5.21 -3.48
N PHE A 266 -12.53 4.49 -4.30
CA PHE A 266 -13.97 4.37 -4.18
C PHE A 266 -14.32 2.89 -4.14
N THR A 267 -15.08 2.47 -3.15
CA THR A 267 -15.53 1.09 -2.97
C THR A 267 -17.04 1.04 -2.89
N ASP A 268 -17.66 0.03 -3.48
CA ASP A 268 -19.09 -0.28 -3.38
C ASP A 268 -19.23 -1.79 -3.21
N VAL A 269 -19.73 -2.22 -2.04
CA VAL A 269 -19.84 -3.63 -1.66
C VAL A 269 -21.26 -3.93 -1.28
N LYS A 270 -21.83 -5.00 -1.87
CA LYS A 270 -23.22 -5.43 -1.67
C LYS A 270 -23.27 -6.91 -1.31
N PRO A 271 -23.09 -7.28 -0.04
CA PRO A 271 -23.27 -8.64 0.42
C PRO A 271 -24.76 -8.94 0.66
N TYR A 272 -25.16 -10.10 0.20
CA TYR A 272 -26.46 -10.70 0.47
C TYR A 272 -26.24 -12.09 1.06
N ALA A 273 -26.73 -12.33 2.26
CA ALA A 273 -26.53 -13.58 2.97
C ALA A 273 -27.86 -14.23 3.39
N THR A 274 -27.91 -15.55 3.31
CA THR A 274 -29.00 -16.37 3.82
C THR A 274 -28.44 -17.45 4.73
N VAL A 275 -28.99 -17.58 5.92
CA VAL A 275 -28.67 -18.66 6.86
C VAL A 275 -29.91 -19.53 7.05
N THR A 276 -29.72 -20.83 7.04
CA THR A 276 -30.77 -21.80 7.26
C THR A 276 -30.31 -22.85 8.27
N GLY A 277 -31.28 -23.43 9.04
CA GLY A 277 -31.01 -24.46 10.06
C GLY A 277 -31.51 -24.07 11.44
N ALA A 278 -30.65 -24.12 12.43
CA ALA A 278 -31.00 -23.75 13.80
C ALA A 278 -31.44 -22.28 13.92
N GLN A 279 -30.88 -21.43 13.10
CA GLN A 279 -31.28 -20.04 12.87
C GLN A 279 -31.65 -19.87 11.40
N ASN A 280 -32.68 -19.13 11.09
CA ASN A 280 -32.98 -18.71 9.73
C ASN A 280 -32.85 -17.20 9.65
N SER A 281 -32.03 -16.70 8.71
CA SER A 281 -31.89 -15.26 8.51
C SER A 281 -31.65 -14.89 7.05
N VAL A 282 -32.06 -13.67 6.72
CA VAL A 282 -31.75 -12.99 5.47
C VAL A 282 -31.13 -11.66 5.82
N THR A 283 -29.95 -11.39 5.24
CA THR A 283 -29.23 -10.14 5.43
C THR A 283 -28.96 -9.52 4.05
N ASP A 284 -29.40 -8.28 3.86
CA ASP A 284 -29.09 -7.47 2.69
C ASP A 284 -28.28 -6.25 3.15
N SER A 285 -27.06 -6.13 2.69
CA SER A 285 -26.15 -5.06 3.14
C SER A 285 -25.61 -4.27 1.95
N HIS A 286 -25.32 -3.00 2.20
CA HIS A 286 -24.67 -2.11 1.27
C HIS A 286 -23.67 -1.25 2.01
N SER A 287 -22.43 -1.20 1.53
CA SER A 287 -21.35 -0.38 2.08
C SER A 287 -20.65 0.35 0.94
N GLU A 288 -20.50 1.66 1.10
CA GLU A 288 -19.71 2.50 0.20
C GLU A 288 -18.50 3.05 0.96
N GLY A 289 -17.41 3.29 0.25
CA GLY A 289 -16.21 3.91 0.81
C GLY A 289 -15.61 4.92 -0.15
N GLN A 290 -15.22 6.06 0.38
CA GLN A 290 -14.50 7.10 -0.33
C GLN A 290 -13.27 7.49 0.48
N LEU A 291 -12.09 7.39 -0.12
CA LEU A 291 -10.84 7.85 0.47
C LEU A 291 -10.20 8.88 -0.46
N HIS A 292 -9.77 9.99 0.09
CA HIS A 292 -8.92 10.98 -0.58
C HIS A 292 -7.71 11.26 0.31
N ASN A 293 -6.50 11.08 -0.22
CA ASN A 293 -5.26 11.43 0.46
C ASN A 293 -4.42 12.30 -0.46
N ALA A 294 -4.03 13.46 0.02
CA ALA A 294 -3.14 14.40 -0.67
C ALA A 294 -1.92 14.66 0.19
N LYS A 295 -0.73 14.49 -0.36
CA LYS A 295 0.54 14.66 0.34
C LYS A 295 1.48 15.55 -0.47
N LEU A 296 1.99 16.60 0.17
CA LEU A 296 2.98 17.52 -0.37
C LEU A 296 4.26 17.40 0.43
N ASP A 297 5.37 17.11 -0.22
CA ASP A 297 6.71 17.05 0.35
C ASP A 297 7.64 18.08 -0.31
N TYR A 298 8.41 18.75 0.50
CA TYR A 298 9.41 19.70 0.06
C TYR A 298 10.77 19.38 0.68
N GLN A 299 11.77 19.19 -0.16
CA GLN A 299 13.15 18.94 0.25
C GLN A 299 14.02 20.13 -0.14
N THR A 300 14.75 20.66 0.83
CA THR A 300 15.70 21.78 0.62
C THR A 300 17.10 21.30 0.24
N PRO A 301 17.95 22.15 -0.36
CA PRO A 301 19.34 21.81 -0.70
C PRO A 301 20.21 21.42 0.51
N PHE A 302 19.88 21.91 1.71
CA PHE A 302 20.62 21.60 2.95
C PHE A 302 20.07 20.38 3.71
N GLY A 303 19.14 19.59 3.09
CA GLY A 303 18.68 18.31 3.61
C GLY A 303 17.46 18.36 4.50
N LEU A 304 16.86 19.55 4.78
CA LEU A 304 15.58 19.62 5.47
C LEU A 304 14.48 19.10 4.55
N LYS A 305 13.70 18.16 5.07
CA LYS A 305 12.46 17.65 4.46
C LYS A 305 11.28 18.12 5.29
N ALA A 306 10.30 18.76 4.67
CA ALA A 306 9.06 19.17 5.33
C ALA A 306 7.87 18.79 4.46
N GLY A 307 6.74 18.48 5.07
CA GLY A 307 5.56 18.06 4.33
C GLY A 307 4.27 18.30 5.08
N ALA A 308 3.19 18.24 4.30
CA ALA A 308 1.82 18.28 4.77
C ALA A 308 1.02 17.17 4.09
N GLU A 309 0.15 16.53 4.84
CA GLU A 309 -0.72 15.46 4.35
C GLU A 309 -2.15 15.71 4.84
N PHE A 310 -3.10 15.52 3.95
CA PHE A 310 -4.53 15.58 4.23
C PHE A 310 -5.18 14.27 3.83
N THR A 311 -5.96 13.70 4.73
CA THR A 311 -6.77 12.50 4.47
C THR A 311 -8.23 12.81 4.79
N TYR A 312 -9.10 12.49 3.85
CA TYR A 312 -10.54 12.45 4.01
C TYR A 312 -11.04 11.03 3.73
N TYR A 313 -11.81 10.51 4.67
CA TYR A 313 -12.47 9.21 4.54
C TYR A 313 -13.96 9.37 4.84
N HIS A 314 -14.81 8.71 4.05
CA HIS A 314 -16.25 8.68 4.23
C HIS A 314 -16.78 7.31 3.83
N ALA A 315 -17.45 6.64 4.75
CA ALA A 315 -17.97 5.29 4.56
C ALA A 315 -19.40 5.19 5.13
N PRO A 316 -20.43 5.45 4.31
CA PRO A 316 -21.80 5.13 4.66
C PRO A 316 -22.09 3.66 4.44
N GLY A 317 -22.91 3.08 5.33
CA GLY A 317 -23.37 1.70 5.26
C GLY A 317 -24.83 1.54 5.63
N SER A 318 -25.40 0.41 5.23
CA SER A 318 -26.72 -0.03 5.67
C SER A 318 -26.81 -1.55 5.67
N GLN A 319 -27.59 -2.10 6.60
CA GLN A 319 -27.86 -3.52 6.70
C GLN A 319 -29.31 -3.74 7.08
N LEU A 320 -30.03 -4.50 6.26
CA LEU A 320 -31.36 -5.00 6.55
C LEU A 320 -31.22 -6.45 7.00
N LEU A 321 -31.67 -6.76 8.21
CA LEU A 321 -31.68 -8.11 8.77
C LEU A 321 -33.11 -8.54 9.11
N TYR A 322 -33.46 -9.74 8.65
CA TYR A 322 -34.57 -10.52 9.14
C TYR A 322 -34.02 -11.84 9.68
N SER A 323 -34.27 -12.13 10.95
CA SER A 323 -33.76 -13.34 11.62
C SER A 323 -34.75 -13.96 12.54
N THR A 324 -34.80 -15.30 12.57
CA THR A 324 -35.61 -16.11 13.49
C THR A 324 -34.74 -17.18 14.13
N LEU A 325 -34.83 -17.30 15.45
CA LEU A 325 -34.20 -18.34 16.26
C LEU A 325 -35.31 -18.99 17.17
N GLY A 326 -35.78 -20.15 16.76
CA GLY A 326 -36.98 -20.74 17.41
C GLY A 326 -38.20 -19.83 17.22
N GLU A 327 -38.78 -19.35 18.33
CA GLU A 327 -39.92 -18.42 18.35
C GLU A 327 -39.50 -16.94 18.41
N GLU A 328 -38.20 -16.66 18.63
CA GLU A 328 -37.67 -15.30 18.71
C GLU A 328 -37.40 -14.74 17.32
N THR A 329 -37.78 -13.49 17.10
CA THR A 329 -37.49 -12.75 15.86
C THR A 329 -36.65 -11.52 16.17
N LEU A 330 -35.64 -11.27 15.32
CA LEU A 330 -34.82 -10.07 15.36
C LEU A 330 -34.80 -9.47 13.96
N ASN A 331 -35.49 -8.34 13.79
CA ASN A 331 -35.56 -7.64 12.52
C ASN A 331 -35.13 -6.19 12.71
N PHE A 332 -34.22 -5.71 11.89
CA PHE A 332 -33.82 -4.31 11.92
C PHE A 332 -33.25 -3.83 10.58
N LEU A 333 -33.35 -2.54 10.37
CA LEU A 333 -32.54 -1.82 9.40
C LEU A 333 -31.50 -1.00 10.15
N SER A 334 -30.21 -1.32 10.02
CA SER A 334 -29.15 -0.44 10.51
C SER A 334 -28.67 0.51 9.42
N LYS A 335 -28.34 1.74 9.82
CA LYS A 335 -27.63 2.72 9.00
C LYS A 335 -26.42 3.21 9.77
N ASP A 336 -25.26 3.13 9.17
CA ASP A 336 -24.02 3.55 9.75
C ASP A 336 -23.30 4.54 8.82
N ASN A 337 -22.43 5.34 9.38
CA ASN A 337 -21.56 6.22 8.63
C ASN A 337 -20.34 6.57 9.45
N GLN A 338 -19.19 6.57 8.81
CA GLN A 338 -17.95 7.09 9.40
C GLN A 338 -17.37 8.18 8.50
N ARG A 339 -16.95 9.28 9.09
CA ARG A 339 -16.27 10.38 8.40
C ARG A 339 -15.05 10.83 9.17
N ILE A 340 -13.87 10.68 8.57
CA ILE A 340 -12.60 11.06 9.15
C ILE A 340 -11.97 12.18 8.32
N ASN A 341 -11.50 13.23 9.01
CA ASN A 341 -10.67 14.29 8.45
C ASN A 341 -9.37 14.34 9.24
N GLN A 342 -8.23 14.11 8.59
CA GLN A 342 -6.93 14.11 9.24
C GLN A 342 -5.98 15.05 8.51
N TRP A 343 -5.25 15.85 9.30
CA TRP A 343 -4.11 16.63 8.85
C TRP A 343 -2.85 16.17 9.55
N ARG A 344 -1.77 16.05 8.83
CA ARG A 344 -0.44 15.75 9.37
C ARG A 344 0.56 16.71 8.77
N PHE A 345 1.37 17.30 9.63
CA PHE A 345 2.49 18.19 9.29
C PHE A 345 3.77 17.59 9.86
N TYR A 346 4.85 17.60 9.12
CA TYR A 346 6.11 17.06 9.59
C TYR A 346 7.29 17.81 9.00
N ALA A 347 8.39 17.81 9.75
CA ALA A 347 9.69 18.29 9.31
C ALA A 347 10.78 17.42 9.92
N GLY A 348 11.83 17.13 9.14
CA GLY A 348 12.94 16.32 9.60
C GLY A 348 14.19 16.59 8.80
N GLN A 349 15.32 16.24 9.35
CA GLN A 349 16.62 16.40 8.72
C GLN A 349 17.45 15.13 8.86
N GLU A 350 18.19 14.80 7.80
CA GLU A 350 19.10 13.68 7.76
C GLU A 350 20.50 14.21 7.40
N HIS A 351 21.50 13.74 8.16
CA HIS A 351 22.90 14.07 7.94
C HIS A 351 23.72 12.78 7.77
N THR A 352 24.54 12.74 6.74
CA THR A 352 25.60 11.76 6.63
C THR A 352 26.85 12.37 7.27
N LEU A 353 27.25 11.80 8.40
CA LEU A 353 28.48 12.15 9.09
C LEU A 353 29.58 11.18 8.62
N GLY A 354 30.78 11.64 8.34
CA GLY A 354 31.85 10.84 7.75
C GLY A 354 31.90 9.37 8.24
N ALA A 355 32.51 8.46 7.49
CA ALA A 355 32.64 7.04 7.80
C ALA A 355 31.30 6.30 8.08
N ASP A 356 30.33 6.47 7.17
CA ASP A 356 29.06 5.69 7.13
C ASP A 356 28.11 5.86 8.33
N TRP A 357 28.24 6.95 9.08
CA TRP A 357 27.30 7.34 10.10
C TRP A 357 26.14 8.15 9.52
N GLY A 358 24.91 7.82 9.90
CA GLY A 358 23.69 8.59 9.61
C GLY A 358 23.10 9.13 10.91
N LEU A 359 22.79 10.43 10.93
CA LEU A 359 22.00 11.08 12.00
C LEU A 359 20.70 11.58 11.41
N ASN A 360 19.58 11.29 12.05
CA ASN A 360 18.28 11.80 11.65
C ASN A 360 17.50 12.31 12.88
N TYR A 361 16.71 13.36 12.69
CA TYR A 361 15.83 13.90 13.72
C TYR A 361 14.70 14.71 13.08
N GLY A 362 13.60 14.86 13.81
CA GLY A 362 12.46 15.60 13.30
C GLY A 362 11.28 15.66 14.24
N VAL A 363 10.21 16.24 13.74
CA VAL A 363 8.94 16.43 14.43
C VAL A 363 7.78 16.17 13.49
N ALA A 364 6.69 15.63 14.02
CA ALA A 364 5.40 15.57 13.33
C ALA A 364 4.26 15.93 14.25
N TYR A 365 3.26 16.56 13.69
CA TYR A 365 1.99 16.85 14.34
C TYR A 365 0.85 16.31 13.50
N THR A 366 0.00 15.50 14.09
CA THR A 366 -1.20 14.94 13.46
C THR A 366 -2.43 15.39 14.23
N THR A 367 -3.47 15.81 13.54
CA THR A 367 -4.79 16.05 14.13
C THR A 367 -5.85 15.39 13.29
N ALA A 368 -6.74 14.64 13.91
CA ALA A 368 -7.82 13.93 13.26
C ALA A 368 -9.16 14.23 13.96
N LEU A 369 -10.21 14.31 13.16
CA LEU A 369 -11.59 14.39 13.61
C LEU A 369 -12.36 13.24 12.98
N ASP A 370 -12.85 12.35 13.84
CA ASP A 370 -13.76 11.27 13.48
C ASP A 370 -15.18 11.62 13.93
N ASN A 371 -16.14 11.44 13.01
CA ASN A 371 -17.56 11.51 13.30
C ASN A 371 -18.19 10.22 12.76
N SER A 372 -18.71 9.40 13.65
CA SER A 372 -19.33 8.14 13.33
C SER A 372 -20.69 7.99 13.99
N TYR A 373 -21.59 7.27 13.35
CA TYR A 373 -22.84 6.84 13.94
C TYR A 373 -23.26 5.46 13.43
N GLN A 374 -24.01 4.74 14.26
CA GLN A 374 -24.76 3.56 13.90
C GLN A 374 -26.14 3.66 14.52
N MET A 375 -27.18 3.60 13.68
CA MET A 375 -28.57 3.77 14.09
C MET A 375 -29.41 2.61 13.58
N TYR A 376 -30.33 2.17 14.41
CA TYR A 376 -31.22 1.04 14.14
C TYR A 376 -32.66 1.51 13.99
N PHE A 377 -33.33 0.99 12.99
CA PHE A 377 -34.69 1.32 12.63
C PHE A 377 -35.52 0.05 12.53
N ASP A 378 -36.80 0.15 12.86
CA ASP A 378 -37.76 -0.87 12.49
C ASP A 378 -37.86 -0.94 10.96
N PRO A 379 -37.70 -2.14 10.36
CA PRO A 379 -37.60 -2.24 8.89
C PRO A 379 -38.91 -1.98 8.14
N GLU A 380 -40.08 -2.05 8.79
CA GLU A 380 -41.38 -1.85 8.16
C GLU A 380 -41.86 -0.41 8.29
N THR A 381 -41.63 0.20 9.46
CA THR A 381 -42.14 1.55 9.78
C THR A 381 -41.06 2.63 9.59
N GLU A 382 -39.81 2.26 9.42
CA GLU A 382 -38.62 3.13 9.43
C GLU A 382 -38.53 4.01 10.70
N THR A 383 -39.16 3.60 11.78
CA THR A 383 -39.06 4.32 13.06
C THR A 383 -37.76 3.94 13.77
N LEU A 384 -37.10 4.95 14.38
CA LEU A 384 -35.86 4.73 15.13
C LEU A 384 -36.11 3.84 16.34
N LEU A 385 -35.33 2.79 16.47
CA LEU A 385 -35.30 1.95 17.64
C LEU A 385 -34.44 2.65 18.72
N PRO A 386 -34.96 2.93 19.94
CA PRO A 386 -34.28 3.78 20.90
C PRO A 386 -33.02 3.11 21.50
N ASP A 387 -33.03 1.79 21.59
CA ASP A 387 -31.96 1.02 22.19
C ASP A 387 -30.87 0.68 21.14
N ASN A 388 -29.62 0.70 21.54
CA ASN A 388 -28.44 0.35 20.72
C ASN A 388 -27.95 1.38 19.69
N ASN A 389 -28.50 2.60 19.63
CA ASN A 389 -27.99 3.64 18.78
C ASN A 389 -26.67 4.21 19.34
N MET A 390 -25.70 4.37 18.46
CA MET A 390 -24.39 4.90 18.82
C MET A 390 -24.06 6.12 17.95
N GLN A 391 -23.54 7.15 18.58
CA GLN A 391 -22.97 8.31 17.89
C GLN A 391 -21.71 8.74 18.61
N SER A 392 -20.64 8.90 17.85
CA SER A 392 -19.34 9.30 18.36
C SER A 392 -18.79 10.49 17.58
N ARG A 393 -18.16 11.42 18.30
CA ARG A 393 -17.34 12.47 17.74
C ARG A 393 -16.05 12.55 18.53
N ARG A 394 -14.94 12.17 17.90
CA ARG A 394 -13.64 12.09 18.56
C ARG A 394 -12.63 12.99 17.85
N ARG A 395 -11.91 13.79 18.64
CA ARG A 395 -10.75 14.53 18.17
C ARG A 395 -9.49 13.92 18.77
N GLU A 396 -8.52 13.68 17.92
CA GLU A 396 -7.21 13.18 18.32
C GLU A 396 -6.11 14.10 17.84
N GLN A 397 -5.08 14.25 18.64
CA GLN A 397 -3.90 15.03 18.34
C GLN A 397 -2.67 14.25 18.79
N THR A 398 -1.68 14.16 17.92
CA THR A 398 -0.42 13.49 18.21
C THR A 398 0.73 14.43 17.89
N LEU A 399 1.61 14.66 18.86
CA LEU A 399 2.86 15.38 18.65
C LEU A 399 4.01 14.40 18.88
N ASN A 400 4.83 14.20 17.85
CA ASN A 400 5.91 13.22 17.84
C ASN A 400 7.24 13.92 17.57
N PHE A 401 8.24 13.70 18.42
CA PHE A 401 9.63 14.06 18.21
C PHE A 401 10.44 12.78 18.05
N TYR A 402 11.37 12.76 17.13
CA TYR A 402 12.25 11.60 16.95
C TYR A 402 13.70 12.01 16.73
N ALA A 403 14.61 11.12 17.13
CA ALA A 403 16.02 11.18 16.80
C ALA A 403 16.56 9.75 16.59
N GLY A 404 17.50 9.59 15.66
CA GLY A 404 18.08 8.30 15.36
C GLY A 404 19.50 8.42 14.85
N LEU A 405 20.30 7.38 15.13
CA LEU A 405 21.66 7.23 14.71
C LEU A 405 21.83 5.87 14.04
N SER A 406 22.43 5.85 12.85
CA SER A 406 22.70 4.63 12.11
C SER A 406 24.16 4.55 11.70
N LYS A 407 24.65 3.31 11.53
CA LYS A 407 25.98 3.05 11.02
C LYS A 407 26.01 1.81 10.14
N SER A 408 26.68 1.91 9.00
CA SER A 408 27.02 0.78 8.14
C SER A 408 28.49 0.41 8.29
N PHE A 409 28.77 -0.89 8.42
CA PHE A 409 30.12 -1.46 8.47
C PHE A 409 30.32 -2.28 7.19
N GLY A 410 30.54 -1.58 6.08
CA GLY A 410 30.52 -2.16 4.75
C GLY A 410 29.10 -2.61 4.34
N GLU A 411 29.02 -3.58 3.41
CA GLU A 411 27.74 -4.07 2.87
C GLU A 411 27.12 -5.23 3.71
N LYS A 412 27.82 -5.72 4.72
CA LYS A 412 27.44 -6.94 5.46
C LYS A 412 26.86 -6.69 6.84
N LEU A 413 27.22 -5.60 7.49
CA LEU A 413 26.78 -5.31 8.85
C LEU A 413 26.29 -3.88 8.93
N SER A 414 25.09 -3.68 9.47
CA SER A 414 24.55 -2.35 9.75
C SER A 414 23.77 -2.32 11.05
N ALA A 415 23.77 -1.18 11.71
CA ALA A 415 23.03 -0.92 12.94
C ALA A 415 22.26 0.40 12.84
N ASP A 416 21.09 0.46 13.46
CA ASP A 416 20.27 1.65 13.64
C ASP A 416 19.70 1.67 15.06
N VAL A 417 19.77 2.81 15.73
CA VAL A 417 19.15 3.05 17.04
C VAL A 417 18.39 4.36 16.96
N SER A 418 17.14 4.34 17.34
CA SER A 418 16.30 5.54 17.33
C SER A 418 15.35 5.59 18.52
N LEU A 419 14.91 6.79 18.85
CA LEU A 419 13.95 7.07 19.92
C LEU A 419 12.91 8.03 19.38
N ALA A 420 11.63 7.72 19.59
CA ALA A 420 10.55 8.68 19.47
C ALA A 420 9.95 9.01 20.83
N ALA A 421 9.62 10.29 21.03
CA ALA A 421 8.81 10.79 22.15
C ALA A 421 7.50 11.31 21.59
N GLU A 422 6.39 10.74 22.01
CA GLU A 422 5.07 11.03 21.46
C GLU A 422 4.10 11.45 22.54
N GLN A 423 3.44 12.59 22.35
CA GLN A 423 2.27 12.99 23.11
C GLN A 423 1.02 12.59 22.33
N TYR A 424 0.17 11.80 22.96
CA TYR A 424 -1.15 11.47 22.46
C TYR A 424 -2.21 12.17 23.29
N HIS A 425 -3.03 12.99 22.65
CA HIS A 425 -4.06 13.80 23.26
C HIS A 425 -5.43 13.56 22.63
N THR A 426 -6.39 13.20 23.47
CA THR A 426 -7.82 13.09 23.15
C THR A 426 -8.63 13.67 24.31
N ASP A 427 -9.93 13.64 24.21
CA ASP A 427 -10.83 14.04 25.32
C ASP A 427 -10.65 13.15 26.56
N MET A 428 -10.14 11.90 26.41
CA MET A 428 -9.96 10.93 27.50
C MET A 428 -8.51 10.75 27.93
N TRP A 429 -7.53 11.02 27.06
CA TRP A 429 -6.11 10.77 27.31
C TRP A 429 -5.26 11.99 26.98
N ASN A 430 -4.25 12.22 27.80
CA ASN A 430 -3.20 13.19 27.51
C ASN A 430 -1.90 12.69 28.15
N GLU A 431 -1.12 11.93 27.37
CA GLU A 431 0.06 11.27 27.91
C GLU A 431 1.23 11.30 26.94
N TRP A 432 2.44 11.24 27.52
CA TRP A 432 3.69 11.08 26.81
C TRP A 432 4.15 9.62 26.86
N SER A 433 4.60 9.09 25.74
CA SER A 433 5.17 7.77 25.63
C SER A 433 6.51 7.82 24.89
N LEU A 434 7.44 6.95 25.28
CA LEU A 434 8.76 6.82 24.65
C LEU A 434 8.84 5.50 23.91
N TYR A 435 9.35 5.54 22.69
CA TYR A 435 9.44 4.40 21.81
C TYR A 435 10.89 4.19 21.32
N PRO A 436 11.71 3.47 22.10
CA PRO A 436 13.04 3.06 21.65
C PRO A 436 12.92 1.98 20.58
N VAL A 437 13.81 2.07 19.56
CA VAL A 437 13.97 1.10 18.47
C VAL A 437 15.44 0.85 18.28
N ALA A 438 15.84 -0.42 18.12
CA ALA A 438 17.18 -0.80 17.73
C ALA A 438 17.13 -1.95 16.70
N ASN A 439 17.92 -1.82 15.64
CA ASN A 439 18.06 -2.83 14.60
C ASN A 439 19.54 -3.14 14.38
N LEU A 440 19.86 -4.42 14.27
CA LEU A 440 21.19 -4.91 13.85
C LEU A 440 20.98 -5.95 12.76
N THR A 441 21.58 -5.73 11.60
CA THR A 441 21.49 -6.64 10.45
C THR A 441 22.90 -7.11 10.07
N TYR A 442 23.09 -8.42 9.96
CA TYR A 442 24.37 -9.03 9.60
C TYR A 442 24.20 -10.11 8.52
N LEU A 443 24.98 -9.99 7.46
CA LEU A 443 25.04 -10.90 6.31
C LEU A 443 26.37 -11.66 6.33
N PRO A 444 26.53 -12.75 7.12
CA PRO A 444 27.81 -13.47 7.27
C PRO A 444 28.29 -14.11 5.97
N ALA A 445 27.35 -14.66 5.18
CA ALA A 445 27.63 -15.34 3.92
C ALA A 445 26.42 -15.19 2.97
N PRO A 446 26.57 -15.44 1.66
CA PRO A 446 25.46 -15.48 0.72
C PRO A 446 24.34 -16.41 1.22
N GLY A 447 23.10 -15.93 1.18
CA GLY A 447 21.92 -16.67 1.64
C GLY A 447 21.72 -16.73 3.16
N HIS A 448 22.59 -16.13 3.99
CA HIS A 448 22.46 -16.10 5.45
C HIS A 448 22.20 -14.68 5.93
N ILE A 449 21.08 -14.47 6.60
CA ILE A 449 20.67 -13.20 7.18
C ILE A 449 20.47 -13.40 8.68
N LEU A 450 21.23 -12.68 9.51
CA LEU A 450 21.02 -12.60 10.94
C LEU A 450 20.52 -11.20 11.27
N GLN A 451 19.39 -11.14 11.94
CA GLN A 451 18.78 -9.87 12.32
C GLN A 451 18.34 -9.88 13.77
N PHE A 452 18.67 -8.80 14.46
CA PHE A 452 18.17 -8.50 15.79
C PHE A 452 17.40 -7.19 15.71
N SER A 453 16.17 -7.20 16.23
CA SER A 453 15.31 -6.02 16.30
C SER A 453 14.72 -5.90 17.70
N LEU A 454 14.75 -4.69 18.23
CA LEU A 454 14.06 -4.29 19.45
C LEU A 454 13.10 -3.14 19.08
N SER A 455 11.84 -3.31 19.44
CA SER A 455 10.82 -2.26 19.29
C SER A 455 9.97 -2.18 20.56
N SER A 456 9.40 -1.03 20.77
CA SER A 456 8.35 -0.81 21.77
C SER A 456 7.12 -0.26 21.08
N ASP A 457 5.96 -0.69 21.51
CA ASP A 457 4.68 -0.22 21.01
C ASP A 457 3.69 0.03 22.14
N LYS A 458 2.70 0.86 21.88
CA LYS A 458 1.54 1.08 22.71
C LYS A 458 0.36 1.24 21.79
N GLU A 459 -0.56 0.31 21.88
CA GLU A 459 -1.78 0.34 21.10
C GLU A 459 -2.81 1.25 21.77
N TYR A 460 -3.34 2.18 20.97
CA TYR A 460 -4.57 2.88 21.26
C TYR A 460 -5.68 2.28 20.40
N PRO A 461 -6.95 2.32 20.84
CA PRO A 461 -8.04 1.83 20.02
C PRO A 461 -8.04 2.52 18.65
N GLU A 462 -7.99 1.74 17.58
CA GLU A 462 -8.04 2.25 16.22
C GLU A 462 -9.41 2.87 15.90
N TYR A 463 -9.45 3.82 14.97
CA TYR A 463 -10.71 4.44 14.50
C TYR A 463 -11.73 3.40 14.03
N TRP A 464 -11.24 2.34 13.38
CA TRP A 464 -12.04 1.28 12.77
C TRP A 464 -12.55 0.23 13.76
N SER A 465 -11.98 0.15 14.94
CA SER A 465 -12.29 -0.87 15.96
C SER A 465 -13.31 -0.44 17.00
N MET A 466 -13.81 0.80 16.90
CA MET A 466 -14.73 1.38 17.88
C MET A 466 -16.16 1.56 17.34
N GLN A 467 -16.54 0.76 16.33
CA GLN A 467 -17.91 0.62 15.84
C GLN A 467 -18.65 -0.48 16.57
#